data_faeb2709cd65ca8e5a638f69baa9413b
#
_entry.id   faeb2709cd65ca8e5a638f69baa9413b
#
_cell.length_a   1.000
_cell.length_b   1.000
_cell.length_c   1.000
_cell.angle_alpha   90.00
_cell.angle_beta   90.00
_cell.angle_gamma   90.00
#
_symmetry.space_group_name_H-M   'P 1'
#
loop_
_entity.id
_entity.type
_entity.pdbx_description
1 polymer ?
#
loop_
_entity_poly.entity_id
_entity_poly.type
_entity_poly.pdbx_seq_one_letter_code
_entity_poly.pdbx_strand_id
1 'polypeptide(L)'
;RERFIKLAQKNGTASESLNKTALAIATTGPCNAVSELHGKVSRRIWNVCWPGIKEDEIPISHVTNGIHVPTWIAPELGQVFEKYLGKGWLEKHDNPKIWERVMDIPDEELWSVRQLLKHNLIVTVRERARKRWDDVEIAPQQVLAMGALLDPWVLTIGFVRRFAEYKRPALIFHNIERLKKII
;
A
#
# COMPACT_ATOMS: atom_id res chain seq x y z
N ARG A 1 35.83 -7.29 13.46
CA ARG A 1 35.38 -6.56 12.26
C ARG A 1 35.17 -7.51 11.09
N GLU A 2 36.10 -8.37 10.74
CA GLU A 2 35.98 -9.35 9.65
C GLU A 2 34.82 -10.35 9.85
N ARG A 3 34.64 -10.87 11.08
CA ARG A 3 33.51 -11.78 11.40
C ARG A 3 32.16 -11.11 11.17
N PHE A 4 32.04 -9.83 11.46
CA PHE A 4 30.81 -9.05 11.25
C PHE A 4 30.53 -8.81 9.77
N ILE A 5 31.58 -8.54 8.98
CA ILE A 5 31.46 -8.37 7.52
C ILE A 5 31.04 -9.69 6.86
N LYS A 6 31.63 -10.83 7.27
CA LYS A 6 31.25 -12.17 6.77
C LYS A 6 29.79 -12.52 7.02
N LEU A 7 29.20 -12.12 8.16
CA LEU A 7 27.79 -12.31 8.46
C LEU A 7 26.86 -11.50 7.54
N ALA A 8 27.33 -10.37 7.05
CA ALA A 8 26.56 -9.48 6.18
C ALA A 8 26.78 -9.73 4.68
N GLN A 9 27.70 -10.64 4.33
CA GLN A 9 27.96 -11.05 2.95
C GLN A 9 27.00 -12.19 2.58
N LYS A 10 26.26 -12.00 1.49
CA LYS A 10 25.43 -13.03 0.90
C LYS A 10 26.36 -14.05 0.22
N ASN A 11 26.62 -15.17 0.88
CA ASN A 11 27.40 -16.32 0.39
C ASN A 11 28.39 -16.09 -0.77
N GLY A 12 29.68 -16.03 -0.44
CA GLY A 12 30.76 -16.37 -1.37
C GLY A 12 30.94 -15.53 -2.64
N THR A 13 30.00 -14.66 -2.98
CA THR A 13 30.22 -13.66 -4.00
C THR A 13 30.98 -12.51 -3.37
N ALA A 14 32.12 -12.20 -3.95
CA ALA A 14 33.02 -11.10 -3.58
C ALA A 14 32.36 -9.70 -3.81
N SER A 15 31.06 -9.57 -3.53
CA SER A 15 30.37 -8.29 -3.49
C SER A 15 30.80 -7.60 -2.21
N GLU A 16 31.58 -6.56 -2.33
CA GLU A 16 32.00 -5.69 -1.23
C GLU A 16 30.85 -4.98 -0.50
N SER A 17 29.62 -5.17 -0.97
CA SER A 17 28.45 -4.51 -0.42
C SER A 17 27.89 -5.25 0.81
N LEU A 18 27.78 -4.52 1.91
CA LEU A 18 27.16 -4.96 3.15
C LEU A 18 25.64 -5.15 2.93
N ASN A 19 25.17 -6.40 3.03
CA ASN A 19 23.72 -6.68 2.98
C ASN A 19 23.12 -6.59 4.39
N LYS A 20 22.40 -5.50 4.66
CA LYS A 20 21.80 -5.22 5.97
C LYS A 20 20.74 -6.27 6.37
N THR A 21 20.02 -6.85 5.42
CA THR A 21 19.01 -7.88 5.70
C THR A 21 19.67 -9.19 6.08
N ALA A 22 20.72 -9.63 5.39
CA ALA A 22 21.49 -10.80 5.76
C ALA A 22 22.09 -10.65 7.16
N LEU A 23 22.63 -9.49 7.47
CA LEU A 23 23.14 -9.17 8.80
C LEU A 23 22.05 -9.25 9.86
N ALA A 24 20.88 -8.65 9.62
CA ALA A 24 19.75 -8.72 10.53
C ALA A 24 19.32 -10.16 10.79
N ILE A 25 19.14 -10.98 9.75
CA ILE A 25 18.82 -12.39 9.84
C ILE A 25 19.85 -13.15 10.69
N ALA A 26 21.15 -12.88 10.48
CA ALA A 26 22.23 -13.58 11.18
C ALA A 26 22.38 -13.16 12.66
N THR A 27 21.85 -12.01 13.06
CA THR A 27 22.05 -11.42 14.40
C THR A 27 20.77 -11.34 15.22
N THR A 28 19.60 -11.53 14.60
CA THR A 28 18.30 -11.54 15.30
C THR A 28 17.81 -12.98 15.52
N GLY A 29 16.84 -13.13 16.39
CA GLY A 29 16.17 -14.40 16.65
C GLY A 29 15.06 -14.68 15.62
N PRO A 30 13.80 -14.84 16.06
CA PRO A 30 12.70 -15.17 15.15
C PRO A 30 12.51 -14.12 14.05
N CYS A 31 12.30 -14.62 12.82
CA CYS A 31 12.01 -13.79 11.65
C CYS A 31 10.57 -14.04 11.20
N ASN A 32 9.86 -12.97 10.83
CA ASN A 32 8.56 -13.11 10.21
C ASN A 32 8.40 -12.24 8.96
N ALA A 33 7.65 -12.75 8.01
CA ALA A 33 7.21 -12.05 6.83
C ALA A 33 5.85 -11.37 7.08
N VAL A 34 5.45 -10.46 6.20
CA VAL A 34 4.22 -9.65 6.34
C VAL A 34 2.99 -10.25 5.66
N SER A 35 3.10 -11.46 5.12
CA SER A 35 2.01 -12.30 4.61
C SER A 35 2.52 -13.73 4.34
N GLU A 36 1.61 -14.69 4.17
CA GLU A 36 1.96 -16.06 3.81
C GLU A 36 2.79 -16.14 2.53
N LEU A 37 2.34 -15.46 1.46
CA LEU A 37 3.06 -15.42 0.19
C LEU A 37 4.45 -14.79 0.37
N HIS A 38 4.55 -13.70 1.13
CA HIS A 38 5.85 -13.09 1.44
C HIS A 38 6.74 -14.03 2.23
N GLY A 39 6.19 -14.84 3.12
CA GLY A 39 6.92 -15.87 3.84
C GLY A 39 7.56 -16.90 2.90
N LYS A 40 6.78 -17.44 1.96
CA LYS A 40 7.28 -18.36 0.93
C LYS A 40 8.39 -17.72 0.08
N VAL A 41 8.17 -16.50 -0.40
CA VAL A 41 9.18 -15.77 -1.20
C VAL A 41 10.43 -15.46 -0.38
N SER A 42 10.27 -15.05 0.89
CA SER A 42 11.39 -14.74 1.77
C SER A 42 12.25 -15.96 2.06
N ARG A 43 11.65 -17.11 2.33
CA ARG A 43 12.41 -18.36 2.52
C ARG A 43 13.25 -18.70 1.28
N ARG A 44 12.69 -18.54 0.09
CA ARG A 44 13.42 -18.76 -1.17
C ARG A 44 14.58 -17.77 -1.36
N ILE A 45 14.34 -16.49 -1.13
CA ILE A 45 15.35 -15.43 -1.32
C ILE A 45 16.51 -15.58 -0.32
N TRP A 46 16.18 -15.92 0.93
CA TRP A 46 17.12 -15.95 2.04
C TRP A 46 17.61 -17.36 2.40
N ASN A 47 17.28 -18.37 1.59
CA ASN A 47 17.78 -19.75 1.77
C ASN A 47 19.30 -19.80 1.99
N VAL A 48 20.02 -18.94 1.32
CA VAL A 48 21.48 -18.82 1.46
C VAL A 48 21.97 -18.53 2.87
N CYS A 49 21.13 -17.99 3.76
CA CYS A 49 21.46 -17.74 5.16
C CYS A 49 21.35 -19.00 6.03
N TRP A 50 20.76 -20.08 5.51
CA TRP A 50 20.59 -21.36 6.19
C TRP A 50 21.06 -22.54 5.33
N PRO A 51 22.40 -22.70 5.14
CA PRO A 51 22.95 -23.77 4.30
C PRO A 51 22.52 -25.13 4.83
N GLY A 52 22.03 -26.00 3.94
CA GLY A 52 21.62 -27.35 4.27
C GLY A 52 20.21 -27.50 4.85
N ILE A 53 19.49 -26.42 5.08
CA ILE A 53 18.07 -26.44 5.50
C ILE A 53 17.18 -26.34 4.26
N LYS A 54 16.14 -27.17 4.19
CA LYS A 54 15.14 -27.09 3.11
C LYS A 54 14.34 -25.79 3.19
N GLU A 55 13.88 -25.29 2.04
CA GLU A 55 13.18 -24.01 1.92
C GLU A 55 11.96 -23.91 2.88
N ASP A 56 11.20 -24.97 3.02
CA ASP A 56 10.01 -25.05 3.88
C ASP A 56 10.31 -25.11 5.37
N GLU A 57 11.52 -25.56 5.74
CA GLU A 57 12.01 -25.66 7.13
C GLU A 57 12.74 -24.40 7.61
N ILE A 58 13.00 -23.43 6.71
CA ILE A 58 13.66 -22.18 7.07
C ILE A 58 12.81 -21.41 8.09
N PRO A 59 13.41 -20.94 9.21
CA PRO A 59 12.66 -20.33 10.33
C PRO A 59 12.18 -18.90 10.04
N ILE A 60 11.47 -18.72 8.93
CA ILE A 60 10.75 -17.49 8.59
C ILE A 60 9.25 -17.80 8.61
N SER A 61 8.60 -17.37 9.67
CA SER A 61 7.14 -17.41 9.81
C SER A 61 6.46 -16.28 9.03
N HIS A 62 5.17 -16.10 9.20
CA HIS A 62 4.48 -14.91 8.69
C HIS A 62 3.42 -14.43 9.67
N VAL A 63 3.23 -13.12 9.65
CA VAL A 63 2.08 -12.45 10.26
C VAL A 63 1.50 -11.54 9.18
N THR A 64 0.28 -11.82 8.75
CA THR A 64 -0.35 -11.00 7.71
C THR A 64 -0.65 -9.62 8.25
N ASN A 65 -0.21 -8.58 7.52
CA ASN A 65 -0.51 -7.21 7.88
C ASN A 65 -2.02 -6.99 7.94
N GLY A 66 -2.45 -6.35 9.02
CA GLY A 66 -3.81 -5.86 9.18
C GLY A 66 -3.99 -4.44 8.65
N ILE A 67 -5.23 -3.97 8.71
CA ILE A 67 -5.61 -2.58 8.42
C ILE A 67 -6.18 -1.98 9.70
N HIS A 68 -5.67 -0.80 10.08
CA HIS A 68 -6.26 -0.04 11.16
C HIS A 68 -7.37 0.87 10.59
N VAL A 69 -8.60 0.36 10.59
CA VAL A 69 -9.77 1.00 9.98
C VAL A 69 -9.95 2.47 10.44
N PRO A 70 -9.81 2.82 11.75
CA PRO A 70 -9.98 4.21 12.19
C PRO A 70 -9.01 5.20 11.54
N THR A 71 -7.82 4.75 11.12
CA THR A 71 -6.84 5.61 10.44
C THR A 71 -7.20 5.88 8.99
N TRP A 72 -7.89 4.94 8.34
CA TRP A 72 -8.08 4.97 6.89
C TRP A 72 -9.48 5.39 6.46
N ILE A 73 -10.46 5.34 7.37
CA ILE A 73 -11.82 5.75 7.06
C ILE A 73 -12.02 7.24 7.35
N ALA A 74 -12.62 7.95 6.42
CA ALA A 74 -12.98 9.34 6.63
C ALA A 74 -14.17 9.43 7.61
N PRO A 75 -14.19 10.44 8.51
CA PRO A 75 -15.28 10.61 9.48
C PRO A 75 -16.67 10.66 8.83
N GLU A 76 -16.80 11.29 7.68
CA GLU A 76 -18.05 11.43 6.93
C GLU A 76 -18.58 10.06 6.47
N LEU A 77 -17.70 9.19 5.99
CA LEU A 77 -18.07 7.81 5.64
C LEU A 77 -18.34 6.97 6.89
N GLY A 78 -17.62 7.21 7.97
CA GLY A 78 -17.86 6.59 9.27
C GLY A 78 -19.26 6.86 9.81
N GLN A 79 -19.78 8.08 9.62
CA GLN A 79 -21.16 8.46 9.99
C GLN A 79 -22.21 7.67 9.17
N VAL A 80 -21.98 7.50 7.87
CA VAL A 80 -22.84 6.66 7.03
C VAL A 80 -22.84 5.22 7.53
N PHE A 81 -21.68 4.68 7.84
CA PHE A 81 -21.55 3.32 8.38
C PHE A 81 -22.23 3.20 9.76
N GLU A 82 -22.13 4.20 10.62
CA GLU A 82 -22.83 4.19 11.91
C GLU A 82 -24.35 4.14 11.72
N LYS A 83 -24.87 4.86 10.74
CA LYS A 83 -26.31 4.90 10.41
C LYS A 83 -26.82 3.55 9.91
N TYR A 84 -26.11 2.87 9.02
CA TYR A 84 -26.58 1.66 8.35
C TYR A 84 -26.06 0.36 8.99
N LEU A 85 -24.80 0.31 9.41
CA LEU A 85 -24.25 -0.86 10.08
C LEU A 85 -24.56 -0.87 11.60
N GLY A 86 -24.92 0.30 12.15
CA GLY A 86 -25.30 0.48 13.54
C GLY A 86 -24.18 0.99 14.44
N LYS A 87 -24.56 1.49 15.60
CA LYS A 87 -23.62 1.97 16.61
C LYS A 87 -22.65 0.86 17.01
N GLY A 88 -21.36 1.21 17.14
CA GLY A 88 -20.32 0.24 17.48
C GLY A 88 -19.89 -0.65 16.30
N TRP A 89 -20.20 -0.25 15.06
CA TRP A 89 -19.73 -0.98 13.87
C TRP A 89 -18.18 -1.07 13.83
N LEU A 90 -17.52 -0.06 14.37
CA LEU A 90 -16.06 0.03 14.35
C LEU A 90 -15.39 -1.03 15.24
N GLU A 91 -16.00 -1.37 16.38
CA GLU A 91 -15.53 -2.44 17.27
C GLU A 91 -15.81 -3.83 16.70
N LYS A 92 -16.71 -3.93 15.72
CA LYS A 92 -17.13 -5.18 15.08
C LYS A 92 -16.72 -5.29 13.64
N HIS A 93 -15.81 -4.42 13.18
CA HIS A 93 -15.43 -4.33 11.76
C HIS A 93 -14.71 -5.58 11.23
N ASP A 94 -14.25 -6.46 12.07
CA ASP A 94 -13.67 -7.77 11.76
C ASP A 94 -14.73 -8.86 11.52
N ASN A 95 -15.99 -8.59 11.85
CA ASN A 95 -17.09 -9.52 11.62
C ASN A 95 -17.69 -9.33 10.21
N PRO A 96 -17.53 -10.30 9.28
CA PRO A 96 -18.04 -10.18 7.91
C PRO A 96 -19.54 -9.86 7.82
N LYS A 97 -20.35 -10.36 8.76
CA LYS A 97 -21.82 -10.18 8.74
C LYS A 97 -22.25 -8.72 8.86
N ILE A 98 -21.47 -7.88 9.54
CA ILE A 98 -21.83 -6.46 9.66
C ILE A 98 -21.78 -5.76 8.30
N TRP A 99 -20.88 -6.21 7.42
CA TRP A 99 -20.67 -5.62 6.11
C TRP A 99 -21.74 -5.99 5.08
N GLU A 100 -22.56 -7.01 5.34
CA GLU A 100 -23.71 -7.36 4.49
C GLU A 100 -24.68 -6.17 4.41
N ARG A 101 -24.80 -5.39 5.49
CA ARG A 101 -25.67 -4.21 5.58
C ARG A 101 -25.18 -3.00 4.78
N VAL A 102 -23.99 -3.06 4.22
CA VAL A 102 -23.48 -2.01 3.28
C VAL A 102 -24.40 -1.90 2.06
N MET A 103 -25.04 -3.01 1.67
CA MET A 103 -26.00 -3.02 0.56
C MET A 103 -27.31 -2.27 0.85
N ASP A 104 -27.57 -1.91 2.12
CA ASP A 104 -28.73 -1.12 2.53
C ASP A 104 -28.48 0.40 2.38
N ILE A 105 -27.24 0.81 2.10
CA ILE A 105 -26.88 2.22 1.92
C ILE A 105 -27.42 2.69 0.56
N PRO A 106 -28.27 3.75 0.49
CA PRO A 106 -28.69 4.30 -0.78
C PRO A 106 -27.49 4.82 -1.60
N ASP A 107 -27.53 4.54 -2.90
CA ASP A 107 -26.45 4.93 -3.82
C ASP A 107 -26.20 6.44 -3.79
N GLU A 108 -27.26 7.26 -3.71
CA GLU A 108 -27.16 8.72 -3.66
C GLU A 108 -26.44 9.22 -2.41
N GLU A 109 -26.68 8.58 -1.25
CA GLU A 109 -26.02 8.94 0.00
C GLU A 109 -24.55 8.59 -0.05
N LEU A 110 -24.25 7.37 -0.49
CA LEU A 110 -22.86 6.91 -0.67
C LEU A 110 -22.11 7.78 -1.68
N TRP A 111 -22.76 8.11 -2.81
CA TRP A 111 -22.19 8.95 -3.86
C TRP A 111 -21.92 10.38 -3.36
N SER A 112 -22.85 10.98 -2.63
CA SER A 112 -22.68 12.33 -2.06
C SER A 112 -21.46 12.42 -1.14
N VAL A 113 -21.27 11.45 -0.25
CA VAL A 113 -20.09 11.39 0.63
C VAL A 113 -18.82 11.16 -0.19
N ARG A 114 -18.85 10.29 -1.17
CA ARG A 114 -17.71 10.05 -2.06
C ARG A 114 -17.30 11.31 -2.84
N GLN A 115 -18.26 12.07 -3.32
CA GLN A 115 -17.99 13.35 -4.01
C GLN A 115 -17.38 14.39 -3.07
N LEU A 116 -17.90 14.52 -1.85
CA LEU A 116 -17.33 15.40 -0.84
C LEU A 116 -15.87 15.04 -0.54
N LEU A 117 -15.58 13.77 -0.29
CA LEU A 117 -14.23 13.31 0.02
C LEU A 117 -13.28 13.52 -1.16
N LYS A 118 -13.74 13.28 -2.38
CA LYS A 118 -12.98 13.52 -3.60
C LYS A 118 -12.67 15.01 -3.79
N HIS A 119 -13.67 15.88 -3.57
CA HIS A 119 -13.46 17.32 -3.60
C HIS A 119 -12.37 17.76 -2.60
N ASN A 120 -12.45 17.29 -1.35
CA ASN A 120 -11.48 17.58 -0.31
C ASN A 120 -10.06 17.11 -0.69
N LEU A 121 -9.96 15.93 -1.28
CA LEU A 121 -8.70 15.40 -1.79
C LEU A 121 -8.10 16.31 -2.87
N ILE A 122 -8.93 16.72 -3.86
CA ILE A 122 -8.48 17.58 -4.95
C ILE A 122 -8.05 18.95 -4.44
N VAL A 123 -8.79 19.54 -3.50
CA VAL A 123 -8.41 20.80 -2.84
C VAL A 123 -7.04 20.64 -2.16
N THR A 124 -6.87 19.56 -1.38
CA THR A 124 -5.58 19.28 -0.70
C THR A 124 -4.42 19.12 -1.68
N VAL A 125 -4.64 18.41 -2.79
CA VAL A 125 -3.62 18.24 -3.84
C VAL A 125 -3.24 19.57 -4.46
N ARG A 126 -4.23 20.40 -4.79
CA ARG A 126 -4.03 21.76 -5.35
C ARG A 126 -3.26 22.68 -4.40
N GLU A 127 -3.60 22.66 -3.11
CA GLU A 127 -2.89 23.44 -2.10
C GLU A 127 -1.44 23.01 -1.93
N ARG A 128 -1.19 21.70 -1.89
CA ARG A 128 0.17 21.16 -1.83
C ARG A 128 0.98 21.48 -3.08
N ALA A 129 0.37 21.44 -4.25
CA ALA A 129 1.01 21.84 -5.49
C ALA A 129 1.39 23.34 -5.47
N ARG A 130 0.50 24.19 -4.97
CA ARG A 130 0.75 25.65 -4.83
C ARG A 130 1.89 25.93 -3.87
N LYS A 131 1.92 25.29 -2.69
CA LYS A 131 3.02 25.45 -1.73
C LYS A 131 4.38 25.02 -2.28
N ARG A 132 4.41 23.95 -3.09
CA ARG A 132 5.64 23.52 -3.76
C ARG A 132 6.12 24.52 -4.83
N TRP A 133 5.22 25.30 -5.39
CA TRP A 133 5.59 26.34 -6.33
C TRP A 133 6.44 27.44 -5.66
N ASP A 134 6.10 27.80 -4.44
CA ASP A 134 6.82 28.83 -3.70
C ASP A 134 8.23 28.34 -3.28
N ASP A 135 8.45 27.02 -3.19
CA ASP A 135 9.70 26.42 -2.70
C ASP A 135 10.65 25.91 -3.79
N VAL A 136 10.19 25.68 -5.02
CA VAL A 136 10.99 25.06 -6.11
C VAL A 136 10.61 25.66 -7.46
N GLU A 137 11.58 25.96 -8.33
CA GLU A 137 11.36 26.29 -9.74
C GLU A 137 10.70 25.13 -10.50
N ILE A 138 9.39 25.01 -10.38
CA ILE A 138 8.59 24.05 -11.14
C ILE A 138 8.09 24.70 -12.41
N ALA A 139 8.27 24.06 -13.56
CA ALA A 139 7.78 24.57 -14.83
C ALA A 139 6.25 24.82 -14.77
N PRO A 140 5.75 25.98 -15.30
CA PRO A 140 4.32 26.32 -15.28
C PRO A 140 3.40 25.21 -15.81
N GLN A 141 3.86 24.42 -16.78
CA GLN A 141 3.14 23.29 -17.36
C GLN A 141 2.90 22.16 -16.34
N GLN A 142 3.88 21.93 -15.44
CA GLN A 142 3.75 20.91 -14.38
C GLN A 142 2.75 21.33 -13.31
N VAL A 143 2.67 22.62 -13.02
CA VAL A 143 1.70 23.17 -12.07
C VAL A 143 0.28 23.07 -12.61
N LEU A 144 0.09 23.41 -13.89
CA LEU A 144 -1.19 23.24 -14.58
C LEU A 144 -1.61 21.75 -14.58
N ALA A 145 -0.68 20.84 -14.85
CA ALA A 145 -0.95 19.40 -14.81
C ALA A 145 -1.33 18.89 -13.40
N MET A 146 -0.75 19.47 -12.33
CA MET A 146 -1.02 19.02 -10.95
C MET A 146 -2.34 19.53 -10.37
N GLY A 147 -2.91 20.59 -10.90
CA GLY A 147 -4.07 21.24 -10.26
C GLY A 147 -5.27 21.50 -11.16
N ALA A 148 -5.05 21.95 -12.40
CA ALA A 148 -6.14 22.34 -13.29
C ALA A 148 -6.85 21.14 -13.95
N LEU A 149 -6.17 19.98 -14.05
CA LEU A 149 -6.70 18.80 -14.74
C LEU A 149 -7.51 17.86 -13.83
N LEU A 150 -7.53 18.09 -12.52
CA LEU A 150 -8.30 17.27 -11.60
C LEU A 150 -9.70 17.83 -11.43
N ASP A 151 -10.68 17.21 -12.08
CA ASP A 151 -12.10 17.52 -11.94
C ASP A 151 -12.72 16.56 -10.90
N PRO A 152 -13.41 17.07 -9.86
CA PRO A 152 -14.08 16.23 -8.87
C PRO A 152 -15.22 15.39 -9.47
N TRP A 153 -15.75 15.74 -10.63
CA TRP A 153 -16.86 15.04 -11.29
C TRP A 153 -16.40 13.90 -12.22
N VAL A 154 -15.13 13.91 -12.63
CA VAL A 154 -14.56 12.91 -13.55
C VAL A 154 -13.93 11.78 -12.79
N LEU A 155 -14.07 10.52 -13.24
CA LEU A 155 -13.41 9.36 -12.66
C LEU A 155 -11.91 9.62 -12.50
N THR A 156 -11.41 9.49 -11.29
CA THR A 156 -9.99 9.68 -10.96
C THR A 156 -9.41 8.37 -10.48
N ILE A 157 -8.39 7.87 -11.18
CA ILE A 157 -7.67 6.66 -10.81
C ILE A 157 -6.29 7.07 -10.30
N GLY A 158 -6.00 6.77 -9.02
CA GLY A 158 -4.71 7.04 -8.40
C GLY A 158 -3.86 5.78 -8.33
N PHE A 159 -2.60 5.87 -8.76
CA PHE A 159 -1.60 4.84 -8.56
C PHE A 159 -0.40 5.42 -7.79
N VAL A 160 -0.30 5.08 -6.50
CA VAL A 160 0.77 5.57 -5.62
C VAL A 160 1.49 4.39 -4.99
N ARG A 161 2.67 4.07 -5.51
CA ARG A 161 3.51 2.96 -5.05
C ARG A 161 4.99 3.33 -5.15
N ARG A 162 5.84 2.65 -4.38
CA ARG A 162 7.30 2.72 -4.60
C ARG A 162 7.62 2.23 -6.00
N PHE A 163 8.58 2.90 -6.67
CA PHE A 163 8.98 2.56 -8.02
C PHE A 163 9.80 1.25 -7.99
N ALA A 164 9.10 0.13 -8.14
CA ALA A 164 9.67 -1.21 -8.16
C ALA A 164 8.89 -2.09 -9.13
N GLU A 165 9.59 -2.93 -9.88
CA GLU A 165 9.03 -3.75 -10.96
C GLU A 165 7.85 -4.61 -10.51
N TYR A 166 7.95 -5.26 -9.35
CA TYR A 166 6.89 -6.11 -8.80
C TYR A 166 5.57 -5.37 -8.51
N LYS A 167 5.57 -4.03 -8.43
CA LYS A 167 4.36 -3.20 -8.27
C LYS A 167 3.55 -3.07 -9.56
N ARG A 168 4.13 -3.45 -10.70
CA ARG A 168 3.46 -3.54 -12.01
C ARG A 168 2.62 -2.31 -12.36
N PRO A 169 3.21 -1.10 -12.46
CA PRO A 169 2.47 0.14 -12.72
C PRO A 169 1.70 0.12 -14.04
N ALA A 170 2.21 -0.59 -15.04
CA ALA A 170 1.58 -0.71 -16.36
C ALA A 170 0.40 -1.70 -16.43
N LEU A 171 0.09 -2.41 -15.31
CA LEU A 171 -0.94 -3.45 -15.32
C LEU A 171 -2.33 -2.93 -15.71
N ILE A 172 -2.67 -1.69 -15.36
CA ILE A 172 -3.93 -1.06 -15.73
C ILE A 172 -4.12 -0.96 -17.24
N PHE A 173 -3.02 -0.84 -17.99
CA PHE A 173 -3.03 -0.72 -19.46
C PHE A 173 -2.91 -2.09 -20.18
N HIS A 174 -2.82 -3.19 -19.44
CA HIS A 174 -2.64 -4.52 -20.02
C HIS A 174 -3.78 -4.91 -20.97
N ASN A 175 -5.01 -4.49 -20.66
CA ASN A 175 -6.17 -4.71 -21.51
C ASN A 175 -6.88 -3.36 -21.77
N ILE A 176 -6.43 -2.67 -22.80
CA ILE A 176 -6.93 -1.33 -23.18
C ILE A 176 -8.41 -1.35 -23.54
N GLU A 177 -8.89 -2.39 -24.22
CA GLU A 177 -10.30 -2.49 -24.64
C GLU A 177 -11.23 -2.66 -23.43
N ARG A 178 -10.78 -3.41 -22.42
CA ARG A 178 -11.51 -3.50 -21.14
C ARG A 178 -11.49 -2.17 -20.38
N LEU A 179 -10.35 -1.49 -20.36
CA LEU A 179 -10.22 -0.19 -19.72
C LEU A 179 -11.16 0.84 -20.35
N LYS A 180 -11.20 0.93 -21.69
CA LYS A 180 -12.11 1.82 -22.42
C LYS A 180 -13.59 1.58 -22.12
N LYS A 181 -13.98 0.34 -21.77
CA LYS A 181 -15.37 0.01 -21.41
C LYS A 181 -15.73 0.42 -19.99
N ILE A 182 -14.72 0.66 -19.15
CA ILE A 182 -14.89 1.04 -17.74
C ILE A 182 -14.93 2.56 -17.59
N ILE A 183 -14.18 3.27 -18.43
CA ILE A 183 -14.10 4.73 -18.47
C ILE A 183 -15.17 5.28 -19.42
#